data_976679c9320e00dec4e2fca9798d7580
#
_entry.id   976679c9320e00dec4e2fca9798d7580
#
_cell.length_a   1.000
_cell.length_b   1.000
_cell.length_c   1.000
_cell.angle_alpha   90.00
_cell.angle_beta   90.00
_cell.angle_gamma   90.00
#
_symmetry.space_group_name_H-M   'P 1'
#
loop_
_entity.id
_entity.type
_entity.pdbx_description
1 polymer ?
#
loop_
_entity_poly.entity_id
_entity_poly.type
_entity_poly.pdbx_seq_one_letter_code
_entity_poly.pdbx_strand_id
1 'polypeptide(L)'
;AEVALVESETDDKLTWPAIRATLHDHHLFSVMVEGGATVIDSLLAANAEQPGMVQSVIVTVGAKPIGADGVSYTTPLPLDGGEKSGLKFAEALELAPDRIVALRS
;
A
#
# COMPACT_ATOMS: atom_id res chain seq x y z
N ALA A 1 -5.09 -6.99 -22.27
CA ALA A 1 -5.09 -5.97 -21.21
C ALA A 1 -6.14 -4.90 -21.55
N GLU A 2 -6.85 -4.45 -20.55
CA GLU A 2 -7.84 -3.39 -20.70
C GLU A 2 -7.31 -2.09 -20.09
N VAL A 3 -7.68 -0.97 -20.69
CA VAL A 3 -7.39 0.36 -20.15
C VAL A 3 -8.70 1.01 -19.78
N ALA A 4 -8.81 1.45 -18.54
CA ALA A 4 -9.97 2.18 -18.04
C ALA A 4 -9.61 3.65 -17.85
N LEU A 5 -10.53 4.53 -18.21
CA LEU A 5 -10.39 5.96 -17.94
C LEU A 5 -10.98 6.26 -16.57
N VAL A 6 -10.20 6.94 -15.74
CA VAL A 6 -10.62 7.38 -14.41
C VAL A 6 -10.81 8.88 -14.45
N GLU A 7 -12.02 9.33 -14.15
CA GLU A 7 -12.31 10.75 -14.02
C GLU A 7 -12.04 11.21 -12.60
N SER A 8 -11.33 12.31 -12.46
CA SER A 8 -11.03 12.91 -11.17
C SER A 8 -11.67 14.29 -11.08
N GLU A 9 -12.23 14.57 -9.92
CA GLU A 9 -12.82 15.89 -9.64
C GLU A 9 -11.74 16.97 -9.46
N THR A 10 -10.50 16.59 -9.24
CA THR A 10 -9.37 17.50 -9.11
C THR A 10 -8.51 17.41 -10.36
N ASP A 11 -8.21 18.56 -10.94
CA ASP A 11 -7.78 18.75 -12.32
C ASP A 11 -6.61 17.91 -12.85
N ASP A 12 -5.70 17.39 -12.04
CA ASP A 12 -4.52 16.72 -12.58
C ASP A 12 -4.07 15.49 -11.81
N LYS A 13 -4.82 15.05 -10.82
CA LYS A 13 -4.40 13.92 -9.98
C LYS A 13 -5.48 12.86 -9.89
N LEU A 14 -5.11 11.65 -10.22
CA LEU A 14 -5.93 10.50 -9.90
C LEU A 14 -5.89 10.28 -8.40
N THR A 15 -7.06 10.21 -7.80
CA THR A 15 -7.21 9.88 -6.37
C THR A 15 -7.56 8.41 -6.22
N TRP A 16 -7.15 7.81 -5.11
CA TRP A 16 -7.48 6.42 -4.84
C TRP A 16 -8.98 6.16 -4.75
N PRO A 17 -9.81 7.04 -4.15
CA PRO A 17 -11.26 6.87 -4.21
C PRO A 17 -11.82 6.83 -5.62
N ALA A 18 -11.31 7.68 -6.54
CA ALA A 18 -11.73 7.67 -7.93
C ALA A 18 -11.32 6.39 -8.65
N ILE A 19 -10.11 5.90 -8.40
CA ILE A 19 -9.62 4.63 -8.95
C ILE A 19 -10.51 3.48 -8.46
N ARG A 20 -10.80 3.43 -7.17
CA ARG A 20 -11.66 2.39 -6.58
C ARG A 20 -13.06 2.39 -7.19
N ALA A 21 -13.66 3.57 -7.35
CA ALA A 21 -14.98 3.69 -7.95
C ALA A 21 -14.98 3.16 -9.39
N THR A 22 -13.97 3.50 -10.18
CA THR A 22 -13.83 3.02 -11.56
C THR A 22 -13.68 1.49 -11.60
N LEU A 23 -12.85 0.92 -10.75
CA LEU A 23 -12.68 -0.53 -10.67
C LEU A 23 -13.98 -1.22 -10.27
N HIS A 24 -14.71 -0.65 -9.32
CA HIS A 24 -16.01 -1.18 -8.91
C HIS A 24 -17.00 -1.17 -10.07
N ASP A 25 -17.03 -0.10 -10.86
CA ASP A 25 -17.92 0.00 -12.02
C ASP A 25 -17.59 -1.04 -13.10
N HIS A 26 -16.36 -1.51 -13.13
CA HIS A 26 -15.91 -2.61 -14.00
C HIS A 26 -16.04 -3.99 -13.34
N HIS A 27 -16.76 -4.09 -12.21
CA HIS A 27 -16.94 -5.33 -11.44
C HIS A 27 -15.66 -5.95 -10.92
N LEU A 28 -14.66 -5.11 -10.63
CA LEU A 28 -13.40 -5.51 -10.03
C LEU A 28 -13.42 -5.12 -8.55
N PHE A 29 -13.67 -6.08 -7.68
CA PHE A 29 -13.90 -5.83 -6.24
C PHE A 29 -12.69 -6.15 -5.37
N SER A 30 -11.66 -6.74 -5.96
CA SER A 30 -10.43 -7.08 -5.28
C SER A 30 -9.24 -6.75 -6.20
N VAL A 31 -8.28 -6.03 -5.68
CA VAL A 31 -7.13 -5.55 -6.46
C VAL A 31 -5.87 -5.69 -5.63
N MET A 32 -4.81 -6.18 -6.26
CA MET A 32 -3.47 -6.14 -5.69
C MET A 32 -2.68 -5.01 -6.34
N VAL A 33 -2.08 -4.18 -5.52
CA VAL A 33 -1.25 -3.07 -6.00
C VAL A 33 0.21 -3.42 -5.76
N GLU A 34 0.97 -3.41 -6.83
CA GLU A 34 2.42 -3.54 -6.81
C GLU A 34 3.02 -2.32 -7.50
N GLY A 35 4.27 -2.05 -7.29
CA GLY A 35 4.91 -1.00 -8.06
C GLY A 35 5.97 -0.24 -7.29
N GLY A 36 6.34 0.90 -7.84
CA GLY A 36 7.37 1.74 -7.26
C GLY A 36 6.95 2.42 -5.97
N ALA A 37 7.93 3.00 -5.29
CA ALA A 37 7.71 3.64 -3.99
C ALA A 37 6.67 4.76 -4.03
N THR A 38 6.59 5.50 -5.13
CA THR A 38 5.63 6.62 -5.25
C THR A 38 4.18 6.13 -5.20
N VAL A 39 3.85 5.08 -5.95
CA VAL A 39 2.50 4.51 -6.00
C VAL A 39 2.13 3.90 -4.65
N ILE A 40 3.01 3.09 -4.10
CA ILE A 40 2.76 2.41 -2.82
C ILE A 40 2.64 3.43 -1.69
N ASP A 41 3.53 4.41 -1.63
CA ASP A 41 3.49 5.44 -0.59
C ASP A 41 2.21 6.27 -0.67
N SER A 42 1.75 6.61 -1.87
CA SER A 42 0.49 7.34 -2.05
C SER A 42 -0.71 6.55 -1.53
N LEU A 43 -0.72 5.23 -1.75
CA LEU A 43 -1.79 4.36 -1.27
C LEU A 43 -1.75 4.21 0.25
N LEU A 44 -0.58 4.05 0.82
CA LEU A 44 -0.42 3.97 2.28
C LEU A 44 -0.84 5.27 2.96
N ALA A 45 -0.48 6.42 2.39
CA ALA A 45 -0.91 7.72 2.90
C ALA A 45 -2.43 7.88 2.82
N ALA A 46 -3.05 7.46 1.72
CA ALA A 46 -4.51 7.49 1.57
C ALA A 46 -5.20 6.59 2.61
N ASN A 47 -4.64 5.41 2.88
CA ASN A 47 -5.17 4.52 3.91
C ASN A 47 -5.04 5.13 5.32
N ALA A 48 -3.98 5.87 5.59
CA ALA A 48 -3.81 6.55 6.88
C ALA A 48 -4.91 7.60 7.11
N GLU A 49 -5.33 8.29 6.06
CA GLU A 49 -6.43 9.26 6.12
C GLU A 49 -7.80 8.59 6.15
N GLN A 50 -7.95 7.47 5.46
CA GLN A 50 -9.20 6.70 5.41
C GLN A 50 -8.92 5.24 5.72
N PRO A 51 -8.78 4.88 7.00
CA PRO A 51 -8.49 3.50 7.40
C PRO A 51 -9.51 2.51 6.85
N GLY A 52 -9.02 1.36 6.40
CA GLY A 52 -9.85 0.34 5.77
C GLY A 52 -9.82 0.37 4.25
N MET A 53 -9.21 1.38 3.63
CA MET A 53 -9.04 1.41 2.18
C MET A 53 -8.13 0.27 1.70
N VAL A 54 -7.08 -0.01 2.44
CA VAL A 54 -6.18 -1.13 2.21
C VAL A 54 -6.51 -2.23 3.21
N GLN A 55 -6.82 -3.42 2.74
CA GLN A 55 -7.20 -4.55 3.61
C GLN A 55 -5.99 -5.28 4.16
N SER A 56 -4.96 -5.44 3.35
CA SER A 56 -3.73 -6.11 3.79
C SER A 56 -2.51 -5.60 3.05
N VAL A 57 -1.38 -5.66 3.72
CA VAL A 57 -0.08 -5.29 3.17
C VAL A 57 0.91 -6.40 3.49
N ILE A 58 1.67 -6.83 2.49
CA ILE A 58 2.76 -7.77 2.66
C ILE A 58 4.06 -7.04 2.41
N VAL A 59 4.94 -7.04 3.38
CA VAL A 59 6.22 -6.36 3.32
C VAL A 59 7.35 -7.37 3.47
N THR A 60 8.27 -7.37 2.52
CA THR A 60 9.51 -8.14 2.64
C THR A 60 10.61 -7.21 3.12
N VAL A 61 11.18 -7.52 4.27
CA VAL A 61 12.27 -6.75 4.87
C VAL A 61 13.56 -7.49 4.59
N GLY A 62 14.42 -6.92 3.75
CA GLY A 62 15.72 -7.48 3.43
C GLY A 62 16.74 -7.25 4.54
N ALA A 63 17.75 -8.11 4.59
CA ALA A 63 18.80 -8.02 5.61
C ALA A 63 19.79 -6.88 5.36
N LYS A 64 19.92 -6.42 4.11
CA LYS A 64 20.84 -5.36 3.74
C LYS A 64 20.13 -4.05 3.49
N PRO A 65 20.45 -2.97 4.22
CA PRO A 65 19.92 -1.65 3.90
C PRO A 65 20.49 -1.17 2.56
N ILE A 66 19.63 -0.48 1.78
CA ILE A 66 20.06 0.13 0.52
C ILE A 66 20.96 1.34 0.78
N GLY A 67 20.77 1.99 1.92
CA GLY A 67 21.54 3.17 2.30
C GLY A 67 20.85 4.47 1.91
N ALA A 68 21.64 5.57 1.89
CA ALA A 68 21.11 6.91 1.69
C ALA A 68 20.48 7.13 0.29
N ASP A 69 20.89 6.34 -0.70
CA ASP A 69 20.36 6.45 -2.07
C ASP A 69 19.05 5.68 -2.27
N GLY A 70 18.61 4.93 -1.27
CA GLY A 70 17.36 4.21 -1.33
C GLY A 70 16.15 5.13 -1.17
N VAL A 71 15.03 4.72 -1.77
CA VAL A 71 13.75 5.44 -1.62
C VAL A 71 12.97 4.83 -0.45
N SER A 72 12.62 5.66 0.52
CA SER A 72 11.87 5.23 1.70
C SER A 72 10.40 5.65 1.60
N TYR A 73 9.52 4.85 2.21
CA TYR A 73 8.13 5.25 2.39
C TYR A 73 8.03 6.28 3.51
N THR A 74 7.19 7.29 3.31
CA THR A 74 6.97 8.34 4.32
C THR A 74 5.94 7.94 5.37
N THR A 75 5.01 7.04 5.01
CA THR A 75 3.99 6.57 5.94
C THR A 75 4.57 5.50 6.85
N PRO A 76 4.54 5.70 8.19
CA PRO A 76 5.05 4.68 9.10
C PRO A 76 4.19 3.42 9.10
N LEU A 77 4.84 2.25 9.18
CA LEU A 77 4.19 0.95 9.19
C LEU A 77 4.51 0.20 10.50
N PRO A 78 3.56 -0.57 11.03
CA PRO A 78 3.76 -1.33 12.27
C PRO A 78 4.49 -2.65 12.01
N LEU A 79 5.74 -2.58 11.56
CA LEU A 79 6.52 -3.76 11.15
C LEU A 79 6.93 -4.64 12.33
N ASP A 80 7.02 -4.07 13.53
CA ASP A 80 7.48 -4.77 14.74
C ASP A 80 6.35 -5.09 15.71
N GLY A 81 5.13 -4.72 15.37
CA GLY A 81 3.95 -4.96 16.19
C GLY A 81 3.09 -3.71 16.34
N GLY A 82 1.92 -3.88 16.94
CA GLY A 82 0.99 -2.78 17.20
C GLY A 82 0.21 -2.32 15.99
N GLU A 83 -0.13 -1.05 16.00
CA GLU A 83 -0.97 -0.42 14.98
C GLU A 83 -0.40 0.94 14.61
N LYS A 84 -0.30 1.23 13.31
CA LYS A 84 0.09 2.53 12.77
C LYS A 84 -0.58 2.75 11.42
N SER A 85 -0.94 4.00 11.14
CA SER A 85 -1.47 4.41 9.83
C SER A 85 -2.69 3.60 9.39
N GLY A 86 -3.53 3.19 10.33
CA GLY A 86 -4.72 2.39 10.05
C GLY A 86 -4.45 0.92 9.75
N LEU A 87 -3.22 0.45 9.96
CA LEU A 87 -2.81 -0.93 9.74
C LEU A 87 -2.34 -1.56 11.05
N LYS A 88 -2.64 -2.84 11.22
CA LYS A 88 -2.26 -3.62 12.39
C LYS A 88 -1.29 -4.72 12.00
N PHE A 89 -0.29 -4.93 12.84
CA PHE A 89 0.57 -6.10 12.70
C PHE A 89 -0.25 -7.37 12.86
N ALA A 90 -0.14 -8.28 11.90
CA ALA A 90 -0.87 -9.55 11.95
C ALA A 90 0.10 -10.72 12.15
N GLU A 91 1.12 -10.83 11.34
CA GLU A 91 2.01 -11.98 11.33
C GLU A 91 3.37 -11.62 10.75
N ALA A 92 4.41 -12.31 11.18
CA ALA A 92 5.73 -12.24 10.57
C ALA A 92 6.29 -13.63 10.37
N LEU A 93 6.99 -13.82 9.25
CA LEU A 93 7.67 -15.05 8.90
C LEU A 93 9.14 -14.76 8.65
N GLU A 94 10.01 -15.48 9.35
CA GLU A 94 11.44 -15.36 9.16
C GLU A 94 11.89 -16.32 8.06
N LEU A 95 12.36 -15.78 6.95
CA LEU A 95 12.98 -16.51 5.85
C LEU A 95 14.39 -15.97 5.68
N ALA A 96 15.30 -16.43 6.53
CA ALA A 96 16.66 -15.89 6.56
C ALA A 96 17.30 -15.84 5.16
N PRO A 97 17.90 -14.69 4.76
CA PRO A 97 18.16 -13.51 5.60
C PRO A 97 16.99 -12.52 5.68
N ASP A 98 15.86 -12.80 5.05
CA ASP A 98 14.73 -11.88 4.95
C ASP A 98 13.65 -12.14 6.01
N ARG A 99 12.79 -11.16 6.20
CA ARG A 99 11.62 -11.24 7.05
C ARG A 99 10.40 -10.78 6.27
N ILE A 100 9.33 -11.52 6.32
CA ILE A 100 8.07 -11.16 5.67
C ILE A 100 7.06 -10.77 6.75
N VAL A 101 6.47 -9.59 6.62
CA VAL A 101 5.50 -9.08 7.58
C VAL A 101 4.15 -8.89 6.90
N ALA A 102 3.10 -9.41 7.52
CA ALA A 102 1.73 -9.19 7.08
C ALA A 102 1.04 -8.19 7.99
N LEU A 103 0.43 -7.18 7.40
CA LEU A 103 -0.34 -6.14 8.07
C LEU A 103 -1.79 -6.21 7.61
N ARG A 104 -2.72 -5.81 8.46
CA ARG A 104 -4.16 -5.76 8.17
C ARG A 104 -4.77 -4.44 8.59
N SER A 105 -5.87 -4.11 7.94
CA SER A 105 -6.71 -2.99 8.39
C SER A 105 -7.36 -3.26 9.75
#